data_5f1a589cb227322c819c5ecdb71a29f1
#
_entry.id   5f1a589cb227322c819c5ecdb71a29f1
#
_cell.length_a   1.000
_cell.length_b   1.000
_cell.length_c   1.000
_cell.angle_alpha   90.00
_cell.angle_beta   90.00
_cell.angle_gamma   90.00
#
_symmetry.space_group_name_H-M   'P 1'
#
loop_
_entity.id
_entity.type
_entity.pdbx_description
1 polymer ?
#
loop_
_entity_poly.entity_id
_entity_poly.type
_entity_poly.pdbx_seq_one_letter_code
_entity_poly.pdbx_strand_id
1 'polypeptide(L)'
;MAFAGWDSCGGWVYGIDMLFSQLIEQAGINAALEGGDVEVDCVRFKSTRCRKGCCFVAFRGTLSDGHDFIPDALARGASAVVCQESSRANGIVPFAVVDDSRSATGKLAQAITGWPSRKLKCVGITGTNGKTTVSYMIDAILDRAGLKRGLLGTIAYRAGG
;
A
#
# COMPACT_ATOMS: atom_id res chain seq x y z
N MET A 1 -14.63 3.67 13.59
CA MET A 1 -14.65 4.92 12.76
C MET A 1 -13.21 5.29 12.51
N ALA A 2 -12.69 5.02 11.30
CA ALA A 2 -11.32 5.38 10.97
C ALA A 2 -11.26 6.88 10.70
N PHE A 3 -10.47 7.60 11.46
CA PHE A 3 -10.23 9.03 11.24
C PHE A 3 -9.31 9.20 10.02
N ALA A 4 -9.80 9.89 9.01
CA ALA A 4 -8.98 10.40 7.93
C ALA A 4 -8.13 11.56 8.46
N GLY A 5 -6.84 11.36 8.58
CA GLY A 5 -5.87 12.39 8.95
C GLY A 5 -4.87 12.61 7.82
N TRP A 6 -4.42 13.85 7.65
CA TRP A 6 -3.25 14.17 6.83
C TRP A 6 -2.01 13.84 7.67
N ASP A 7 -1.14 12.95 7.18
CA ASP A 7 0.12 12.69 7.89
C ASP A 7 1.14 13.80 7.63
N SER A 8 2.08 13.95 8.55
CA SER A 8 3.19 14.91 8.45
C SER A 8 4.11 14.64 7.25
N CYS A 9 3.92 13.53 6.54
CA CYS A 9 4.69 13.11 5.36
C CYS A 9 3.94 13.36 4.05
N GLY A 10 2.82 14.10 4.06
CA GLY A 10 2.10 14.55 2.86
C GLY A 10 1.23 13.47 2.20
N GLY A 11 0.74 12.48 2.95
CA GLY A 11 -0.15 11.43 2.45
C GLY A 11 -1.41 11.29 3.29
N TRP A 12 -2.49 10.79 2.68
CA TRP A 12 -3.67 10.35 3.42
C TRP A 12 -3.35 9.03 4.11
N VAL A 13 -3.44 9.00 5.44
CA VAL A 13 -3.35 7.76 6.21
C VAL A 13 -4.76 7.26 6.45
N TYR A 14 -5.12 6.22 5.72
CA TYR A 14 -6.28 5.40 6.01
C TYR A 14 -5.76 4.02 6.40
N GLY A 15 -5.29 3.89 7.63
CA GLY A 15 -4.92 2.61 8.19
C GLY A 15 -5.84 2.28 9.36
N ILE A 16 -6.18 1.03 9.50
CA ILE A 16 -6.77 0.48 10.71
C ILE A 16 -5.59 -0.05 11.51
N ASP A 17 -5.44 0.40 12.76
CA ASP A 17 -4.45 -0.18 13.66
C ASP A 17 -4.71 -1.67 13.81
N MET A 18 -3.74 -2.48 13.45
CA MET A 18 -3.84 -3.94 13.54
C MET A 18 -2.48 -4.55 13.80
N LEU A 19 -2.45 -5.78 14.31
CA LEU A 19 -1.22 -6.54 14.45
C LEU A 19 -0.65 -6.91 13.08
N PHE A 20 0.68 -6.95 12.99
CA PHE A 20 1.36 -7.30 11.74
C PHE A 20 0.97 -8.69 11.23
N SER A 21 0.81 -9.67 12.15
CA SER A 21 0.30 -10.99 11.82
C SER A 21 -1.10 -10.94 11.20
N GLN A 22 -2.01 -10.14 11.78
CA GLN A 22 -3.36 -9.94 11.25
C GLN A 22 -3.34 -9.26 9.87
N LEU A 23 -2.43 -8.31 9.64
CA LEU A 23 -2.26 -7.68 8.33
C LEU A 23 -1.89 -8.70 7.26
N ILE A 24 -0.93 -9.58 7.54
CA ILE A 24 -0.50 -10.65 6.63
C ILE A 24 -1.64 -11.63 6.35
N GLU A 25 -2.36 -12.07 7.40
CA GLU A 25 -3.51 -12.96 7.27
C GLU A 25 -4.64 -12.34 6.44
N GLN A 26 -5.05 -11.10 6.77
CA GLN A 26 -6.11 -10.40 6.04
C GLN A 26 -5.74 -10.10 4.59
N ALA A 27 -4.46 -9.90 4.31
CA ALA A 27 -3.95 -9.76 2.95
C ALA A 27 -3.97 -11.08 2.16
N GLY A 28 -4.23 -12.22 2.82
CA GLY A 28 -4.20 -13.54 2.19
C GLY A 28 -2.81 -13.87 1.63
N ILE A 29 -1.77 -13.54 2.39
CA ILE A 29 -0.38 -13.76 2.03
C ILE A 29 0.13 -14.95 2.82
N ASN A 30 0.66 -15.96 2.11
CA ASN A 30 1.41 -17.03 2.74
C ASN A 30 2.84 -16.54 2.96
N ALA A 31 3.23 -16.38 4.22
CA ALA A 31 4.54 -15.88 4.59
C ALA A 31 5.06 -16.55 5.86
N ALA A 32 6.35 -16.73 5.95
CA ALA A 32 7.02 -17.04 7.21
C ALA A 32 7.15 -15.74 8.02
N LEU A 33 6.52 -15.73 9.21
CA LEU A 33 6.62 -14.63 10.16
C LEU A 33 7.69 -14.90 11.18
N GLU A 34 8.56 -13.94 11.44
CA GLU A 34 9.63 -14.03 12.41
C GLU A 34 9.73 -12.73 13.23
N GLY A 35 10.28 -12.81 14.45
CA GLY A 35 10.60 -11.66 15.31
C GLY A 35 9.43 -11.14 16.17
N GLY A 36 8.36 -11.93 16.35
CA GLY A 36 7.24 -11.55 17.18
C GLY A 36 6.15 -10.79 16.42
N ASP A 37 5.34 -9.99 17.13
CA ASP A 37 4.24 -9.23 16.54
C ASP A 37 4.25 -7.77 17.02
N VAL A 38 3.70 -6.88 16.21
CA VAL A 38 3.69 -5.43 16.48
C VAL A 38 2.48 -4.77 15.83
N GLU A 39 1.99 -3.70 16.43
CA GLU A 39 0.94 -2.88 15.82
C GLU A 39 1.48 -2.09 14.62
N VAL A 40 0.73 -2.13 13.52
CA VAL A 40 1.00 -1.37 12.30
C VAL A 40 -0.26 -0.62 11.85
N ASP A 41 -0.08 0.58 11.34
CA ASP A 41 -1.15 1.47 10.88
C ASP A 41 -0.99 1.90 9.42
N CYS A 42 0.12 1.59 8.80
CA CYS A 42 0.36 1.92 7.40
C CYS A 42 1.34 0.97 6.71
N VAL A 43 1.24 0.90 5.40
CA VAL A 43 2.15 0.17 4.53
C VAL A 43 2.91 1.15 3.64
N ARG A 44 4.24 1.04 3.58
CA ARG A 44 5.12 1.90 2.78
C ARG A 44 6.13 1.08 2.00
N PHE A 45 6.46 1.53 0.80
CA PHE A 45 7.51 0.96 -0.06
C PHE A 45 8.64 1.97 -0.36
N LYS A 46 8.54 3.20 0.17
CA LYS A 46 9.62 4.19 0.14
C LYS A 46 10.11 4.39 1.56
N SER A 47 11.39 4.08 1.82
CA SER A 47 12.00 4.22 3.14
C SER A 47 11.89 5.64 3.69
N THR A 48 12.04 6.65 2.81
CA THR A 48 11.92 8.08 3.16
C THR A 48 10.54 8.48 3.70
N ARG A 49 9.53 7.63 3.56
CA ARG A 49 8.18 7.85 4.08
C ARG A 49 7.83 6.94 5.27
N CYS A 50 8.81 6.19 5.77
CA CYS A 50 8.61 5.36 6.95
C CYS A 50 8.59 6.21 8.22
N ARG A 51 7.82 5.73 9.19
CA ARG A 51 7.70 6.25 10.55
C ARG A 51 7.31 5.10 11.48
N LYS A 52 7.23 5.38 12.77
CA LYS A 52 6.70 4.42 13.75
C LYS A 52 5.27 4.00 13.35
N GLY A 53 4.98 2.71 13.46
CA GLY A 53 3.71 2.10 13.01
C GLY A 53 3.70 1.67 11.54
N CYS A 54 4.72 2.01 10.75
CA CYS A 54 4.76 1.58 9.35
C CYS A 54 5.27 0.15 9.19
N CYS A 55 4.61 -0.62 8.32
CA CYS A 55 5.16 -1.81 7.67
C CYS A 55 5.87 -1.39 6.39
N PHE A 56 7.17 -1.61 6.32
CA PHE A 56 7.97 -1.35 5.11
C PHE A 56 7.98 -2.60 4.21
N VAL A 57 7.68 -2.42 2.94
CA VAL A 57 7.73 -3.52 1.94
C VAL A 57 8.91 -3.32 1.02
N ALA A 58 9.90 -4.20 1.14
CA ALA A 58 11.06 -4.24 0.27
C ALA A 58 10.78 -5.14 -0.94
N PHE A 59 10.90 -4.60 -2.15
CA PHE A 59 10.80 -5.38 -3.39
C PHE A 59 11.86 -4.95 -4.39
N ARG A 60 12.25 -5.87 -5.27
CA ARG A 60 13.19 -5.59 -6.35
C ARG A 60 12.53 -4.71 -7.39
N GLY A 61 13.05 -3.49 -7.54
CA GLY A 61 12.66 -2.57 -8.59
C GLY A 61 13.44 -2.81 -9.88
N THR A 62 13.13 -2.02 -10.92
CA THR A 62 13.86 -2.06 -12.20
C THR A 62 15.21 -1.33 -12.13
N LEU A 63 15.34 -0.33 -11.27
CA LEU A 63 16.55 0.52 -11.15
C LEU A 63 17.29 0.30 -9.83
N SER A 64 16.64 -0.21 -8.81
CA SER A 64 17.22 -0.41 -7.48
C SER A 64 16.54 -1.55 -6.76
N ASP A 65 17.27 -2.21 -5.85
CA ASP A 65 16.70 -3.22 -4.96
C ASP A 65 16.16 -2.54 -3.70
N GLY A 66 14.86 -2.71 -3.44
CA GLY A 66 14.19 -2.19 -2.24
C GLY A 66 14.77 -2.73 -0.93
N HIS A 67 15.40 -3.91 -0.97
CA HIS A 67 16.02 -4.51 0.21
C HIS A 67 17.21 -3.69 0.72
N ASP A 68 17.90 -2.93 -0.13
CA ASP A 68 19.02 -2.06 0.26
C ASP A 68 18.54 -0.88 1.13
N PHE A 69 17.25 -0.57 1.10
CA PHE A 69 16.63 0.51 1.89
C PHE A 69 16.02 0.04 3.22
N ILE A 70 16.11 -1.25 3.57
CA ILE A 70 15.63 -1.76 4.87
C ILE A 70 16.31 -1.02 6.03
N PRO A 71 17.65 -0.84 6.05
CA PRO A 71 18.30 -0.12 7.14
C PRO A 71 17.81 1.33 7.29
N ASP A 72 17.59 2.05 6.17
CA ASP A 72 17.05 3.42 6.21
C ASP A 72 15.61 3.45 6.71
N ALA A 73 14.77 2.49 6.28
CA ALA A 73 13.39 2.37 6.76
C ALA A 73 13.33 2.13 8.28
N LEU A 74 14.19 1.24 8.80
CA LEU A 74 14.31 0.95 10.24
C LEU A 74 14.81 2.16 11.02
N ALA A 75 15.83 2.86 10.53
CA ALA A 75 16.34 4.09 11.14
C ALA A 75 15.27 5.18 11.23
N ARG A 76 14.30 5.19 10.31
CA ARG A 76 13.13 6.09 10.32
C ARG A 76 11.97 5.59 11.17
N GLY A 77 12.10 4.40 11.78
CA GLY A 77 11.12 3.87 12.72
C GLY A 77 10.12 2.89 12.12
N ALA A 78 10.39 2.29 10.96
CA ALA A 78 9.55 1.20 10.47
C ALA A 78 9.43 0.10 11.55
N SER A 79 8.19 -0.30 11.85
CA SER A 79 7.88 -1.23 12.94
C SER A 79 7.88 -2.68 12.48
N ALA A 80 7.67 -2.93 11.19
CA ALA A 80 7.71 -4.26 10.58
C ALA A 80 8.25 -4.19 9.15
N VAL A 81 8.72 -5.33 8.64
CA VAL A 81 9.27 -5.43 7.27
C VAL A 81 8.64 -6.61 6.54
N VAL A 82 8.31 -6.43 5.27
CA VAL A 82 7.99 -7.50 4.32
C VAL A 82 9.07 -7.52 3.24
N CYS A 83 9.68 -8.68 3.03
CA CYS A 83 10.82 -8.83 2.10
C CYS A 83 10.78 -10.20 1.40
N GLN A 84 11.66 -10.39 0.43
CA GLN A 84 11.86 -11.68 -0.24
C GLN A 84 13.08 -12.44 0.29
N GLU A 85 13.94 -11.77 1.06
CA GLU A 85 15.19 -12.33 1.60
C GLU A 85 15.26 -12.12 3.11
N SER A 86 15.19 -13.21 3.89
CA SER A 86 15.25 -13.15 5.35
C SER A 86 16.58 -12.60 5.87
N SER A 87 17.69 -12.88 5.17
CA SER A 87 19.03 -12.45 5.57
C SER A 87 19.20 -10.94 5.71
N ARG A 88 18.34 -10.15 5.07
CA ARG A 88 18.39 -8.68 5.10
C ARG A 88 17.50 -8.05 6.17
N ALA A 89 16.57 -8.82 6.74
CA ALA A 89 15.63 -8.32 7.75
C ALA A 89 16.09 -8.63 9.21
N ASN A 90 17.18 -9.32 9.37
CA ASN A 90 17.80 -9.86 10.60
C ASN A 90 17.34 -9.25 11.93
N GLY A 91 16.25 -9.79 12.50
CA GLY A 91 16.03 -9.81 13.97
C GLY A 91 15.77 -8.46 14.69
N ILE A 92 15.80 -7.33 13.98
CA ILE A 92 15.65 -5.99 14.59
C ILE A 92 14.18 -5.67 14.85
N VAL A 93 13.30 -6.07 13.91
CA VAL A 93 11.84 -5.89 13.99
C VAL A 93 11.15 -7.15 13.45
N PRO A 94 9.86 -7.36 13.76
CA PRO A 94 9.07 -8.40 13.11
C PRO A 94 9.14 -8.30 11.58
N PHE A 95 9.32 -9.44 10.91
CA PHE A 95 9.35 -9.46 9.46
C PHE A 95 8.62 -10.66 8.87
N ALA A 96 8.18 -10.52 7.62
CA ALA A 96 7.56 -11.56 6.83
C ALA A 96 8.34 -11.80 5.54
N VAL A 97 8.65 -13.05 5.26
CA VAL A 97 9.28 -13.46 4.00
C VAL A 97 8.20 -13.95 3.05
N VAL A 98 8.18 -13.36 1.85
CA VAL A 98 7.19 -13.64 0.81
C VAL A 98 7.88 -13.93 -0.52
N ASP A 99 7.22 -14.72 -1.38
CA ASP A 99 7.76 -15.05 -2.71
C ASP A 99 7.80 -13.83 -3.66
N ASP A 100 6.77 -12.97 -3.58
CA ASP A 100 6.65 -11.76 -4.41
C ASP A 100 6.16 -10.57 -3.58
N SER A 101 7.11 -9.77 -3.11
CA SER A 101 6.80 -8.57 -2.31
C SER A 101 6.14 -7.46 -3.13
N ARG A 102 6.30 -7.43 -4.45
CA ARG A 102 5.60 -6.47 -5.31
C ARG A 102 4.10 -6.77 -5.35
N SER A 103 3.72 -8.02 -5.57
CA SER A 103 2.32 -8.47 -5.50
C SER A 103 1.77 -8.30 -4.09
N ALA A 104 2.55 -8.64 -3.07
CA ALA A 104 2.18 -8.48 -1.67
C ALA A 104 1.86 -7.02 -1.31
N THR A 105 2.59 -6.04 -1.85
CA THR A 105 2.36 -4.60 -1.58
C THR A 105 0.91 -4.20 -1.82
N GLY A 106 0.33 -4.60 -2.95
CA GLY A 106 -1.06 -4.26 -3.29
C GLY A 106 -2.07 -4.89 -2.32
N LYS A 107 -1.86 -6.16 -1.95
CA LYS A 107 -2.72 -6.88 -1.00
C LYS A 107 -2.64 -6.28 0.41
N LEU A 108 -1.43 -5.98 0.89
CA LEU A 108 -1.21 -5.33 2.18
C LEU A 108 -1.84 -3.94 2.24
N ALA A 109 -1.71 -3.14 1.18
CA ALA A 109 -2.34 -1.83 1.09
C ALA A 109 -3.88 -1.92 1.13
N GLN A 110 -4.46 -2.92 0.47
CA GLN A 110 -5.90 -3.17 0.53
C GLN A 110 -6.34 -3.63 1.93
N ALA A 111 -5.59 -4.54 2.55
CA ALA A 111 -5.92 -5.07 3.87
C ALA A 111 -5.88 -3.97 4.94
N ILE A 112 -4.79 -3.19 5.02
CA ILE A 112 -4.63 -2.12 6.02
C ILE A 112 -5.70 -1.02 5.88
N THR A 113 -6.29 -0.85 4.71
CA THR A 113 -7.37 0.13 4.42
C THR A 113 -8.77 -0.47 4.45
N GLY A 114 -8.93 -1.73 4.87
CA GLY A 114 -10.22 -2.40 4.98
C GLY A 114 -10.87 -2.78 3.64
N TRP A 115 -10.05 -3.12 2.64
CA TRP A 115 -10.46 -3.61 1.33
C TRP A 115 -11.45 -2.69 0.58
N PRO A 116 -11.09 -1.42 0.33
CA PRO A 116 -11.99 -0.49 -0.33
C PRO A 116 -12.42 -0.96 -1.73
N SER A 117 -11.55 -1.68 -2.45
CA SER A 117 -11.87 -2.22 -3.78
C SER A 117 -13.07 -3.18 -3.79
N ARG A 118 -13.37 -3.85 -2.67
CA ARG A 118 -14.56 -4.72 -2.55
C ARG A 118 -15.87 -3.94 -2.48
N LYS A 119 -15.80 -2.64 -2.16
CA LYS A 119 -16.95 -1.73 -2.02
C LYS A 119 -17.11 -0.80 -3.22
N LEU A 120 -16.13 -0.76 -4.12
CA LEU A 120 -16.12 0.10 -5.29
C LEU A 120 -16.37 -0.70 -6.56
N LYS A 121 -17.09 -0.10 -7.51
CA LYS A 121 -17.14 -0.58 -8.89
C LYS A 121 -15.98 0.03 -9.65
N CYS A 122 -14.98 -0.77 -9.98
CA CYS A 122 -13.77 -0.32 -10.66
C CYS A 122 -13.88 -0.57 -12.16
N VAL A 123 -13.56 0.45 -12.96
CA VAL A 123 -13.47 0.34 -14.42
C VAL A 123 -12.02 0.60 -14.82
N GLY A 124 -11.36 -0.40 -15.41
CA GLY A 124 -10.01 -0.29 -15.93
C GLY A 124 -10.02 0.03 -17.43
N ILE A 125 -9.22 1.01 -17.87
CA ILE A 125 -9.07 1.41 -19.26
C ILE A 125 -7.64 1.16 -19.71
N THR A 126 -7.46 0.30 -20.70
CA THR A 126 -6.16 -0.01 -21.29
C THR A 126 -6.14 0.31 -22.79
N GLY A 127 -4.96 0.42 -23.37
CA GLY A 127 -4.77 0.71 -24.79
C GLY A 127 -3.54 1.58 -25.02
N THR A 128 -3.10 1.68 -26.26
CA THR A 128 -1.97 2.53 -26.67
C THR A 128 -2.36 4.01 -26.69
N ASN A 129 -3.55 4.34 -27.21
CA ASN A 129 -4.07 5.70 -27.34
C ASN A 129 -5.49 5.82 -26.76
N GLY A 130 -5.94 7.04 -26.47
CA GLY A 130 -7.31 7.36 -26.08
C GLY A 130 -7.67 7.03 -24.61
N LYS A 131 -6.79 6.41 -23.83
CA LYS A 131 -7.09 6.05 -22.43
C LYS A 131 -7.61 7.23 -21.61
N THR A 132 -6.91 8.34 -21.65
CA THR A 132 -7.27 9.57 -20.94
C THR A 132 -8.62 10.12 -21.44
N THR A 133 -8.83 10.21 -22.72
CA THR A 133 -10.09 10.70 -23.29
C THR A 133 -11.27 9.86 -22.85
N VAL A 134 -11.15 8.52 -22.95
CA VAL A 134 -12.22 7.60 -22.52
C VAL A 134 -12.48 7.71 -21.01
N SER A 135 -11.44 7.86 -20.20
CA SER A 135 -11.61 8.00 -18.75
C SER A 135 -12.37 9.27 -18.37
N TYR A 136 -12.11 10.39 -19.05
CA TYR A 136 -12.85 11.64 -18.84
C TYR A 136 -14.28 11.58 -19.37
N MET A 137 -14.53 10.86 -20.49
CA MET A 137 -15.89 10.63 -20.98
C MET A 137 -16.72 9.83 -19.97
N ILE A 138 -16.16 8.75 -19.42
CA ILE A 138 -16.83 7.96 -18.37
C ILE A 138 -17.06 8.80 -17.12
N ASP A 139 -16.07 9.59 -16.70
CA ASP A 139 -16.20 10.49 -15.55
C ASP A 139 -17.38 11.47 -15.74
N ALA A 140 -17.50 12.09 -16.92
CA ALA A 140 -18.58 13.00 -17.24
C ALA A 140 -19.96 12.34 -17.25
N ILE A 141 -20.06 11.10 -17.75
CA ILE A 141 -21.30 10.31 -17.76
C ILE A 141 -21.73 10.01 -16.32
N LEU A 142 -20.80 9.55 -15.49
CA LEU A 142 -21.06 9.23 -14.08
C LEU A 142 -21.46 10.48 -13.29
N ASP A 143 -20.85 11.63 -13.60
CA ASP A 143 -21.22 12.93 -13.04
C ASP A 143 -22.67 13.29 -13.33
N ARG A 144 -23.04 13.25 -14.60
CA ARG A 144 -24.43 13.52 -15.05
C ARG A 144 -25.43 12.57 -14.43
N ALA A 145 -25.03 11.34 -14.12
CA ALA A 145 -25.86 10.36 -13.44
C ALA A 145 -25.92 10.57 -11.91
N GLY A 146 -25.25 11.59 -11.35
CA GLY A 146 -25.25 11.88 -9.92
C GLY A 146 -24.51 10.84 -9.08
N LEU A 147 -23.62 10.05 -9.68
CA LEU A 147 -22.91 8.98 -8.98
C LEU A 147 -21.60 9.54 -8.34
N LYS A 148 -21.35 9.15 -7.08
CA LYS A 148 -20.06 9.40 -6.45
C LYS A 148 -18.99 8.61 -7.18
N ARG A 149 -17.93 9.28 -7.58
CA ARG A 149 -16.89 8.70 -8.43
C ARG A 149 -15.48 9.15 -8.06
N GLY A 150 -14.50 8.41 -8.53
CA GLY A 150 -13.10 8.81 -8.51
C GLY A 150 -12.45 8.51 -9.85
N LEU A 151 -11.52 9.34 -10.26
CA LEU A 151 -10.71 9.18 -11.46
C LEU A 151 -9.23 9.12 -11.08
N LEU A 152 -8.56 8.04 -11.49
CA LEU A 152 -7.12 7.87 -11.35
C LEU A 152 -6.51 7.79 -12.75
N GLY A 153 -5.77 8.81 -13.16
CA GLY A 153 -5.16 8.88 -14.48
C GLY A 153 -3.83 9.62 -14.47
N THR A 154 -3.18 9.69 -15.62
CA THR A 154 -1.87 10.34 -15.79
C THR A 154 -1.92 11.85 -15.52
N ILE A 155 -3.06 12.50 -15.81
CA ILE A 155 -3.22 13.96 -15.73
C ILE A 155 -3.82 14.38 -14.40
N ALA A 156 -4.72 13.59 -13.82
CA ALA A 156 -5.42 13.96 -12.60
C ALA A 156 -5.76 12.76 -11.71
N TYR A 157 -5.77 13.04 -10.41
CA TYR A 157 -6.35 12.21 -9.37
C TYR A 157 -7.52 12.99 -8.78
N ARG A 158 -8.74 12.46 -8.91
CA ARG A 158 -9.95 13.07 -8.35
C ARG A 158 -10.66 12.04 -7.48
N ALA A 159 -11.16 12.45 -6.33
CA ALA A 159 -11.95 11.62 -5.44
C ALA A 159 -13.08 12.46 -4.84
N GLY A 160 -14.31 11.98 -4.97
CA GLY A 160 -15.49 12.68 -4.50
C GLY A 160 -15.91 13.80 -5.47
N GLY A 161 -17.02 13.66 -6.10
CA GLY A 161 -17.70 14.71 -6.84
C GLY A 161 -18.70 15.39 -5.94
#